data_93850613c31edb89f17a870274a4b265
#
_entry.id   93850613c31edb89f17a870274a4b265
#
_cell.length_a   1.000
_cell.length_b   1.000
_cell.length_c   1.000
_cell.angle_alpha   90.00
_cell.angle_beta   90.00
_cell.angle_gamma   90.00
#
_symmetry.space_group_name_H-M   'P 1'
#
loop_
_entity.id
_entity.type
_entity.pdbx_description
1 polymer ?
#
loop_
_entity_poly.entity_id
_entity_poly.type
_entity_poly.pdbx_seq_one_letter_code
_entity_poly.pdbx_strand_id
1 'polypeptide(L)'
;NILAAGTDTTAAASVWAMTALVKNPRVMKKVQEEVRNVGGTKDFLDEDDIIKLPYLKAMIKETLRLYLPSQLLVPRESNEECIVDGYRVPAKTIVYVNAWVIQRDPEVWKNPEEFCPERFLDSAIDFRGQDFELIPFGAGRRICPGIPMAAVTLELVLANLLHSFDWELPQGMVKEDIDVEVLPGITQHKKNHLCLCAKTRSHI
;
A
#
# COMPACT_ATOMS: atom_id res chain seq x y z
N ASN A 1 16.67 13.06 6.86
CA ASN A 1 15.83 12.78 5.98
C ASN A 1 15.32 11.35 5.86
N ILE A 2 16.00 10.31 6.43
CA ILE A 2 15.45 8.95 6.53
C ILE A 2 14.19 8.95 7.40
N LEU A 3 14.18 9.68 8.51
CA LEU A 3 13.00 9.79 9.38
C LEU A 3 11.79 10.36 8.62
N ALA A 4 11.97 11.48 7.94
CA ALA A 4 10.89 12.09 7.17
C ALA A 4 10.36 11.14 6.09
N ALA A 5 11.25 10.54 5.30
CA ALA A 5 10.86 9.63 4.23
C ALA A 5 10.12 8.38 4.76
N GLY A 6 10.60 7.78 5.86
CA GLY A 6 10.01 6.59 6.45
C GLY A 6 8.68 6.86 7.15
N THR A 7 8.55 7.98 7.86
CA THR A 7 7.31 8.33 8.58
C THR A 7 6.20 8.74 7.62
N ASP A 8 6.50 9.66 6.71
CA ASP A 8 5.52 10.27 5.80
C ASP A 8 4.88 9.24 4.86
N THR A 9 5.70 8.44 4.17
CA THR A 9 5.21 7.44 3.22
C THR A 9 4.48 6.27 3.89
N THR A 10 4.95 5.84 5.06
CA THR A 10 4.29 4.75 5.81
C THR A 10 2.94 5.20 6.37
N ALA A 11 2.84 6.45 6.87
CA ALA A 11 1.57 7.03 7.29
C ALA A 11 0.60 7.13 6.12
N ALA A 12 1.03 7.63 4.96
CA ALA A 12 0.21 7.69 3.75
C ALA A 12 -0.29 6.29 3.35
N ALA A 13 0.59 5.29 3.30
CA ALA A 13 0.22 3.92 2.97
C ALA A 13 -0.82 3.33 3.95
N SER A 14 -0.68 3.61 5.26
CA SER A 14 -1.64 3.17 6.28
C SER A 14 -3.02 3.80 6.08
N VAL A 15 -3.07 5.10 5.78
CA VAL A 15 -4.34 5.80 5.47
C VAL A 15 -4.98 5.24 4.21
N TRP A 16 -4.21 4.98 3.15
CA TRP A 16 -4.71 4.37 1.93
C TRP A 16 -5.20 2.94 2.14
N ALA A 17 -4.53 2.14 2.96
CA ALA A 17 -4.98 0.80 3.32
C ALA A 17 -6.34 0.84 4.02
N MET A 18 -6.50 1.71 5.04
CA MET A 18 -7.77 1.87 5.74
C MET A 18 -8.86 2.43 4.81
N THR A 19 -8.52 3.36 3.91
CA THR A 19 -9.45 3.87 2.87
C THR A 19 -9.93 2.72 1.97
N ALA A 20 -9.00 1.90 1.47
CA ALA A 20 -9.33 0.76 0.64
C ALA A 20 -10.24 -0.26 1.36
N LEU A 21 -9.95 -0.54 2.62
CA LEU A 21 -10.73 -1.48 3.44
C LEU A 21 -12.17 -0.99 3.67
N VAL A 22 -12.34 0.29 4.02
CA VAL A 22 -13.68 0.86 4.24
C VAL A 22 -14.52 0.89 2.95
N LYS A 23 -13.89 1.17 1.82
CA LYS A 23 -14.54 1.09 0.50
C LYS A 23 -14.88 -0.34 0.09
N ASN A 24 -14.23 -1.35 0.66
CA ASN A 24 -14.38 -2.77 0.34
C ASN A 24 -14.71 -3.61 1.58
N PRO A 25 -15.96 -3.52 2.11
CA PRO A 25 -16.37 -4.18 3.37
C PRO A 25 -16.14 -5.71 3.38
N ARG A 26 -16.23 -6.37 2.21
CA ARG A 26 -15.92 -7.80 2.07
C ARG A 26 -14.47 -8.09 2.44
N VAL A 27 -13.55 -7.26 1.94
CA VAL A 27 -12.12 -7.40 2.22
C VAL A 27 -11.83 -7.06 3.68
N MET A 28 -12.42 -5.96 4.20
CA MET A 28 -12.30 -5.57 5.61
C MET A 28 -12.66 -6.74 6.53
N LYS A 29 -13.84 -7.34 6.32
CA LYS A 29 -14.32 -8.47 7.13
C LYS A 29 -13.34 -9.64 7.08
N LYS A 30 -12.86 -10.00 5.88
CA LYS A 30 -11.97 -11.15 5.69
C LYS A 30 -10.60 -10.94 6.37
N VAL A 31 -10.03 -9.73 6.27
CA VAL A 31 -8.78 -9.38 6.97
C VAL A 31 -8.99 -9.41 8.48
N GLN A 32 -10.09 -8.84 8.99
CA GLN A 32 -10.39 -8.86 10.41
C GLN A 32 -10.59 -10.28 10.95
N GLU A 33 -11.25 -11.14 10.20
CA GLU A 33 -11.41 -12.56 10.56
C GLU A 33 -10.06 -13.26 10.67
N GLU A 34 -9.16 -13.08 9.69
CA GLU A 34 -7.81 -13.66 9.72
C GLU A 34 -7.01 -13.18 10.93
N VAL A 35 -6.91 -11.85 11.07
CA VAL A 35 -6.13 -11.21 12.14
C VAL A 35 -6.64 -11.61 13.52
N ARG A 36 -7.95 -11.64 13.72
CA ARG A 36 -8.60 -12.00 14.98
C ARG A 36 -8.49 -13.47 15.32
N ASN A 37 -8.49 -14.34 14.32
CA ASN A 37 -8.26 -15.78 14.51
C ASN A 37 -6.83 -16.05 14.99
N VAL A 38 -5.84 -15.35 14.43
CA VAL A 38 -4.43 -15.48 14.86
C VAL A 38 -4.21 -14.83 16.22
N GLY A 39 -4.76 -13.62 16.43
CA GLY A 39 -4.59 -12.87 17.67
C GLY A 39 -5.32 -13.48 18.89
N GLY A 40 -6.48 -14.11 18.66
CA GLY A 40 -7.27 -14.70 19.74
C GLY A 40 -7.62 -13.69 20.82
N THR A 41 -7.16 -13.93 22.04
CA THR A 41 -7.36 -13.09 23.23
C THR A 41 -6.15 -12.20 23.55
N LYS A 42 -5.15 -12.14 22.69
CA LYS A 42 -3.99 -11.24 22.88
C LYS A 42 -4.44 -9.78 22.83
N ASP A 43 -3.81 -8.93 23.63
CA ASP A 43 -4.02 -7.48 23.57
C ASP A 43 -3.39 -6.88 22.28
N PHE A 44 -2.23 -7.41 21.86
CA PHE A 44 -1.48 -6.98 20.70
C PHE A 44 -0.89 -8.16 19.93
N LEU A 45 -0.82 -8.02 18.60
CA LEU A 45 -0.08 -8.93 17.74
C LEU A 45 1.37 -8.44 17.61
N ASP A 46 2.28 -9.40 17.59
CA ASP A 46 3.72 -9.20 17.41
C ASP A 46 4.20 -9.68 16.02
N GLU A 47 5.51 -9.62 15.79
CA GLU A 47 6.13 -10.00 14.51
C GLU A 47 5.96 -11.51 14.21
N ASP A 48 5.89 -12.37 15.23
CA ASP A 48 5.66 -13.82 15.04
C ASP A 48 4.21 -14.11 14.60
N ASP A 49 3.27 -13.26 14.97
CA ASP A 49 1.88 -13.38 14.56
C ASP A 49 1.67 -12.91 13.12
N ILE A 50 2.28 -11.79 12.70
CA ILE A 50 2.11 -11.26 11.34
C ILE A 50 2.67 -12.20 10.26
N ILE A 51 3.58 -13.10 10.61
CA ILE A 51 4.04 -14.14 9.67
C ILE A 51 2.88 -15.04 9.22
N LYS A 52 1.87 -15.23 10.06
CA LYS A 52 0.72 -16.11 9.89
C LYS A 52 -0.49 -15.41 9.21
N LEU A 53 -0.32 -14.20 8.67
CA LEU A 53 -1.37 -13.36 8.10
C LEU A 53 -1.23 -13.19 6.57
N PRO A 54 -1.38 -14.24 5.77
CA PRO A 54 -1.18 -14.16 4.32
C PRO A 54 -2.18 -13.23 3.62
N TYR A 55 -3.44 -13.15 4.09
CA TYR A 55 -4.43 -12.29 3.49
C TYR A 55 -4.19 -10.80 3.81
N LEU A 56 -3.75 -10.48 5.02
CA LEU A 56 -3.30 -9.13 5.37
C LEU A 56 -2.14 -8.69 4.45
N LYS A 57 -1.16 -9.55 4.23
CA LYS A 57 -0.01 -9.27 3.33
C LYS A 57 -0.46 -9.07 1.89
N ALA A 58 -1.37 -9.91 1.41
CA ALA A 58 -1.97 -9.77 0.09
C ALA A 58 -2.75 -8.44 -0.04
N MET A 59 -3.49 -8.04 0.98
CA MET A 59 -4.20 -6.77 1.06
C MET A 59 -3.24 -5.57 1.03
N ILE A 60 -2.12 -5.64 1.73
CA ILE A 60 -1.08 -4.59 1.69
C ILE A 60 -0.46 -4.49 0.30
N LYS A 61 -0.13 -5.60 -0.35
CA LYS A 61 0.36 -5.61 -1.74
C LYS A 61 -0.64 -4.94 -2.70
N GLU A 62 -1.92 -5.26 -2.58
CA GLU A 62 -2.97 -4.67 -3.42
C GLU A 62 -3.16 -3.17 -3.12
N THR A 63 -3.04 -2.78 -1.85
CA THR A 63 -3.03 -1.35 -1.48
C THR A 63 -1.87 -0.62 -2.15
N LEU A 64 -0.67 -1.16 -2.07
CA LEU A 64 0.52 -0.56 -2.69
C LEU A 64 0.47 -0.58 -4.21
N ARG A 65 -0.28 -1.52 -4.82
CA ARG A 65 -0.53 -1.53 -6.26
C ARG A 65 -1.46 -0.40 -6.70
N LEU A 66 -2.60 -0.22 -6.03
CA LEU A 66 -3.62 0.76 -6.42
C LEU A 66 -3.40 2.15 -5.81
N TYR A 67 -2.91 2.23 -4.60
CA TYR A 67 -2.76 3.47 -3.83
C TYR A 67 -1.31 3.69 -3.41
N LEU A 68 -0.38 3.50 -4.38
CA LEU A 68 1.04 3.65 -4.06
C LEU A 68 1.38 5.09 -3.59
N PRO A 69 2.19 5.23 -2.53
CA PRO A 69 2.52 6.54 -1.97
C PRO A 69 3.33 7.44 -2.91
N SER A 70 4.01 6.89 -3.92
CA SER A 70 4.81 7.68 -4.87
C SER A 70 4.55 7.21 -6.30
N GLN A 71 3.58 7.82 -6.98
CA GLN A 71 3.07 7.37 -8.29
C GLN A 71 4.10 7.49 -9.41
N LEU A 72 4.95 8.52 -9.38
CA LEU A 72 6.01 8.75 -10.35
C LEU A 72 7.40 8.36 -9.84
N LEU A 73 7.45 7.70 -8.69
CA LEU A 73 8.66 7.43 -7.92
C LEU A 73 9.46 8.72 -7.63
N VAL A 74 10.69 8.57 -7.12
CA VAL A 74 11.57 9.72 -6.91
C VAL A 74 12.22 10.10 -8.22
N PRO A 75 12.22 11.39 -8.63
CA PRO A 75 12.88 11.84 -9.85
C PRO A 75 14.35 11.42 -9.91
N ARG A 76 14.79 11.05 -11.09
CA ARG A 76 16.18 10.65 -11.40
C ARG A 76 16.78 11.62 -12.39
N GLU A 77 18.10 11.72 -12.39
CA GLU A 77 18.85 12.46 -13.40
C GLU A 77 19.83 11.52 -14.09
N SER A 78 19.88 11.55 -15.42
CA SER A 78 20.89 10.79 -16.19
C SER A 78 22.26 11.39 -15.99
N ASN A 79 23.25 10.60 -15.58
CA ASN A 79 24.61 11.07 -15.40
C ASN A 79 25.32 11.30 -16.73
N GLU A 80 25.01 10.49 -17.72
CA GLU A 80 25.59 10.50 -19.05
C GLU A 80 24.49 10.25 -20.09
N GLU A 81 24.81 10.51 -21.36
CA GLU A 81 23.93 10.18 -22.46
C GLU A 81 23.76 8.68 -22.58
N CYS A 82 22.53 8.24 -22.79
CA CYS A 82 22.20 6.82 -23.00
C CYS A 82 21.09 6.66 -24.05
N ILE A 83 20.92 5.44 -24.52
CA ILE A 83 19.79 5.07 -25.40
C ILE A 83 18.86 4.16 -24.62
N VAL A 84 17.58 4.51 -24.59
CA VAL A 84 16.51 3.72 -23.99
C VAL A 84 15.48 3.43 -25.07
N ASP A 85 15.30 2.16 -25.40
CA ASP A 85 14.35 1.70 -26.43
C ASP A 85 14.45 2.49 -27.76
N GLY A 86 15.71 2.73 -28.22
CA GLY A 86 16.00 3.50 -29.44
C GLY A 86 15.96 5.04 -29.28
N TYR A 87 15.48 5.54 -28.16
CA TYR A 87 15.44 6.98 -27.88
C TYR A 87 16.74 7.46 -27.23
N ARG A 88 17.29 8.54 -27.76
CA ARG A 88 18.47 9.21 -27.21
C ARG A 88 18.06 10.06 -25.99
N VAL A 89 18.59 9.73 -24.84
CA VAL A 89 18.41 10.47 -23.59
C VAL A 89 19.72 11.21 -23.26
N PRO A 90 19.77 12.55 -23.39
CA PRO A 90 20.96 13.33 -23.06
C PRO A 90 21.36 13.20 -21.60
N ALA A 91 22.62 13.50 -21.29
CA ALA A 91 23.05 13.69 -19.91
C ALA A 91 22.24 14.83 -19.24
N LYS A 92 22.07 14.74 -17.91
CA LYS A 92 21.32 15.73 -17.11
C LYS A 92 19.82 15.79 -17.42
N THR A 93 19.26 14.77 -18.07
CA THR A 93 17.83 14.65 -18.28
C THR A 93 17.16 14.16 -17.00
N ILE A 94 16.08 14.85 -16.58
CA ILE A 94 15.25 14.40 -15.46
C ILE A 94 14.32 13.30 -15.96
N VAL A 95 14.32 12.16 -15.27
CA VAL A 95 13.55 10.96 -15.63
C VAL A 95 12.57 10.62 -14.50
N TYR A 96 11.32 10.42 -14.85
CA TYR A 96 10.27 9.91 -13.98
C TYR A 96 9.86 8.50 -14.45
N VAL A 97 9.60 7.62 -13.50
CA VAL A 97 9.03 6.30 -13.78
C VAL A 97 7.56 6.31 -13.36
N ASN A 98 6.67 6.14 -14.31
CA ASN A 98 5.22 6.13 -14.05
C ASN A 98 4.77 4.77 -13.50
N ALA A 99 5.07 4.52 -12.22
CA ALA A 99 4.69 3.29 -11.55
C ALA A 99 3.16 3.14 -11.43
N TRP A 100 2.42 4.24 -11.43
CA TRP A 100 0.96 4.24 -11.42
C TRP A 100 0.36 3.55 -12.66
N VAL A 101 0.87 3.85 -13.85
CA VAL A 101 0.45 3.20 -15.10
C VAL A 101 0.89 1.74 -15.12
N ILE A 102 2.16 1.47 -14.79
CA ILE A 102 2.72 0.11 -14.78
C ILE A 102 1.87 -0.82 -13.89
N GLN A 103 1.50 -0.36 -12.71
CA GLN A 103 0.74 -1.16 -11.74
C GLN A 103 -0.77 -1.26 -12.08
N ARG A 104 -1.21 -0.66 -13.18
CA ARG A 104 -2.58 -0.73 -13.73
C ARG A 104 -2.64 -1.24 -15.18
N ASP A 105 -1.55 -1.76 -15.68
CA ASP A 105 -1.49 -2.28 -17.04
C ASP A 105 -2.48 -3.46 -17.19
N PRO A 106 -3.50 -3.35 -18.09
CA PRO A 106 -4.48 -4.41 -18.28
C PRO A 106 -3.91 -5.65 -18.98
N GLU A 107 -2.73 -5.56 -19.62
CA GLU A 107 -2.03 -6.72 -20.18
C GLU A 107 -1.47 -7.63 -19.08
N VAL A 108 -1.18 -7.06 -17.89
CA VAL A 108 -0.62 -7.77 -16.74
C VAL A 108 -1.68 -8.03 -15.67
N TRP A 109 -2.50 -7.01 -15.38
CA TRP A 109 -3.45 -7.05 -14.28
C TRP A 109 -4.89 -7.23 -14.76
N LYS A 110 -5.49 -8.37 -14.47
CA LYS A 110 -6.93 -8.57 -14.72
C LYS A 110 -7.75 -7.62 -13.86
N ASN A 111 -8.70 -6.89 -14.46
CA ASN A 111 -9.49 -5.85 -13.78
C ASN A 111 -8.59 -4.90 -12.97
N PRO A 112 -7.71 -4.12 -13.61
CA PRO A 112 -6.65 -3.38 -12.92
C PRO A 112 -7.15 -2.36 -11.91
N GLU A 113 -8.36 -1.83 -12.07
CA GLU A 113 -8.95 -0.85 -11.14
C GLU A 113 -9.72 -1.50 -9.97
N GLU A 114 -9.90 -2.81 -9.99
CA GLU A 114 -10.57 -3.53 -8.89
C GLU A 114 -9.59 -3.79 -7.74
N PHE A 115 -10.02 -3.48 -6.51
CA PHE A 115 -9.29 -3.83 -5.30
C PHE A 115 -9.52 -5.29 -4.92
N CYS A 116 -8.61 -6.16 -5.30
CA CYS A 116 -8.71 -7.62 -5.17
C CYS A 116 -7.44 -8.22 -4.57
N PRO A 117 -7.30 -8.29 -3.23
CA PRO A 117 -6.14 -8.91 -2.57
C PRO A 117 -5.88 -10.35 -2.98
N GLU A 118 -6.93 -11.06 -3.38
CA GLU A 118 -6.87 -12.46 -3.78
C GLU A 118 -5.87 -12.72 -4.92
N ARG A 119 -5.57 -11.70 -5.74
CA ARG A 119 -4.57 -11.81 -6.82
C ARG A 119 -3.15 -12.10 -6.33
N PHE A 120 -2.89 -11.86 -5.03
CA PHE A 120 -1.59 -12.06 -4.42
C PHE A 120 -1.50 -13.31 -3.53
N LEU A 121 -2.58 -14.08 -3.32
CA LEU A 121 -2.56 -15.25 -2.45
C LEU A 121 -1.77 -16.41 -3.05
N ASP A 122 -1.95 -16.66 -4.36
CA ASP A 122 -1.28 -17.75 -5.09
C ASP A 122 -0.25 -17.19 -6.10
N SER A 123 0.26 -15.99 -5.85
CA SER A 123 1.19 -15.27 -6.72
C SER A 123 2.56 -15.13 -6.08
N ALA A 124 3.59 -15.35 -6.87
CA ALA A 124 4.97 -15.08 -6.46
C ALA A 124 5.35 -13.59 -6.56
N ILE A 125 4.49 -12.74 -7.17
CA ILE A 125 4.75 -11.32 -7.36
C ILE A 125 4.97 -10.62 -6.01
N ASP A 126 6.10 -9.90 -5.90
CA ASP A 126 6.47 -9.16 -4.71
C ASP A 126 7.01 -7.76 -5.09
N PHE A 127 6.92 -6.83 -4.14
CA PHE A 127 7.39 -5.45 -4.29
C PHE A 127 8.91 -5.27 -4.04
N ARG A 128 9.70 -6.35 -4.03
CA ARG A 128 11.15 -6.33 -3.77
C ARG A 128 11.99 -5.90 -4.98
N GLY A 129 11.35 -5.42 -6.06
CA GLY A 129 11.98 -4.83 -7.22
C GLY A 129 12.56 -5.83 -8.23
N GLN A 130 12.09 -7.08 -8.19
CA GLN A 130 12.35 -8.11 -9.19
C GLN A 130 11.16 -8.29 -10.14
N ASP A 131 9.94 -8.02 -9.65
CA ASP A 131 8.69 -8.07 -10.38
C ASP A 131 8.33 -6.65 -10.83
N PHE A 132 8.66 -6.31 -12.08
CA PHE A 132 8.54 -4.93 -12.58
C PHE A 132 7.09 -4.45 -12.71
N GLU A 133 6.13 -5.34 -12.70
CA GLU A 133 4.70 -5.05 -12.64
C GLU A 133 4.24 -4.50 -11.28
N LEU A 134 5.03 -4.69 -10.20
CA LEU A 134 4.74 -4.21 -8.86
C LEU A 134 5.97 -3.53 -8.23
N ILE A 135 6.13 -2.23 -8.49
CA ILE A 135 7.31 -1.46 -8.08
C ILE A 135 6.99 -0.25 -7.18
N PRO A 136 6.17 -0.38 -6.13
CA PRO A 136 5.84 0.76 -5.26
C PRO A 136 7.06 1.35 -4.54
N PHE A 137 8.12 0.58 -4.41
CA PHE A 137 9.41 0.99 -3.83
C PHE A 137 10.50 1.26 -4.89
N GLY A 138 10.12 1.27 -6.17
CA GLY A 138 11.06 1.32 -7.27
C GLY A 138 11.79 -0.02 -7.48
N ALA A 139 12.83 0.00 -8.30
CA ALA A 139 13.65 -1.17 -8.64
C ALA A 139 15.09 -0.79 -8.91
N GLY A 140 15.97 -1.80 -9.01
CA GLY A 140 17.38 -1.67 -9.38
C GLY A 140 18.24 -0.99 -8.31
N ARG A 141 19.35 -0.37 -8.73
CA ARG A 141 20.39 0.20 -7.85
C ARG A 141 19.92 1.30 -6.90
N ARG A 142 18.76 1.88 -7.14
CA ARG A 142 18.16 2.95 -6.34
C ARG A 142 16.81 2.57 -5.76
N ILE A 143 16.56 1.28 -5.59
CA ILE A 143 15.40 0.78 -4.87
C ILE A 143 15.34 1.36 -3.44
N CYS A 144 14.16 1.52 -2.89
CA CYS A 144 13.98 2.04 -1.54
C CYS A 144 14.73 1.16 -0.50
N PRO A 145 15.62 1.71 0.30
CA PRO A 145 16.32 0.95 1.33
C PRO A 145 15.44 0.61 2.54
N GLY A 146 14.28 1.27 2.68
CA GLY A 146 13.36 1.12 3.80
C GLY A 146 12.32 0.00 3.63
N ILE A 147 12.37 -0.82 2.57
CA ILE A 147 11.36 -1.86 2.31
C ILE A 147 11.11 -2.77 3.51
N PRO A 148 12.12 -3.36 4.17
CA PRO A 148 11.86 -4.28 5.27
C PRO A 148 11.14 -3.59 6.45
N MET A 149 11.59 -2.39 6.81
CA MET A 149 10.98 -1.61 7.88
C MET A 149 9.54 -1.19 7.52
N ALA A 150 9.32 -0.70 6.30
CA ALA A 150 7.99 -0.26 5.85
C ALA A 150 7.00 -1.42 5.83
N ALA A 151 7.39 -2.59 5.32
CA ALA A 151 6.55 -3.78 5.27
C ALA A 151 6.12 -4.21 6.68
N VAL A 152 7.08 -4.44 7.57
CA VAL A 152 6.81 -4.87 8.96
C VAL A 152 5.97 -3.83 9.71
N THR A 153 6.28 -2.53 9.55
CA THR A 153 5.50 -1.47 10.20
C THR A 153 4.06 -1.43 9.71
N LEU A 154 3.83 -1.52 8.39
CA LEU A 154 2.48 -1.56 7.84
C LEU A 154 1.71 -2.80 8.32
N GLU A 155 2.34 -3.96 8.29
CA GLU A 155 1.75 -5.22 8.74
C GLU A 155 1.36 -5.12 10.23
N LEU A 156 2.26 -4.67 11.12
CA LEU A 156 1.99 -4.52 12.56
C LEU A 156 0.90 -3.49 12.85
N VAL A 157 0.99 -2.30 12.25
CA VAL A 157 0.01 -1.23 12.49
C VAL A 157 -1.37 -1.67 12.04
N LEU A 158 -1.51 -2.18 10.82
CA LEU A 158 -2.81 -2.60 10.28
C LEU A 158 -3.36 -3.82 11.01
N ALA A 159 -2.52 -4.81 11.34
CA ALA A 159 -2.94 -5.97 12.11
C ALA A 159 -3.54 -5.54 13.47
N ASN A 160 -2.84 -4.69 14.22
CA ASN A 160 -3.30 -4.26 15.54
C ASN A 160 -4.54 -3.36 15.47
N LEU A 161 -4.63 -2.46 14.48
CA LEU A 161 -5.85 -1.66 14.27
C LEU A 161 -7.07 -2.52 13.94
N LEU A 162 -6.90 -3.56 13.13
CA LEU A 162 -7.97 -4.46 12.71
C LEU A 162 -8.31 -5.51 13.77
N HIS A 163 -7.34 -5.86 14.62
CA HIS A 163 -7.54 -6.76 15.75
C HIS A 163 -8.36 -6.10 16.86
N SER A 164 -7.97 -4.88 17.24
CA SER A 164 -8.49 -4.21 18.43
C SER A 164 -9.81 -3.49 18.21
N PHE A 165 -10.11 -3.09 16.96
CA PHE A 165 -11.27 -2.22 16.69
C PHE A 165 -12.16 -2.73 15.56
N ASP A 166 -13.46 -2.48 15.73
CA ASP A 166 -14.41 -2.42 14.63
C ASP A 166 -14.47 -0.99 14.08
N TRP A 167 -14.42 -0.87 12.77
CA TRP A 167 -14.33 0.42 12.09
C TRP A 167 -15.62 0.72 11.36
N GLU A 168 -16.21 1.88 11.67
CA GLU A 168 -17.44 2.37 11.07
C GLU A 168 -17.24 3.76 10.46
N LEU A 169 -18.08 4.07 9.50
CA LEU A 169 -18.18 5.45 8.99
C LEU A 169 -18.94 6.33 10.00
N PRO A 170 -18.63 7.63 10.08
CA PRO A 170 -19.43 8.57 10.83
C PRO A 170 -20.91 8.50 10.42
N GLN A 171 -21.80 8.86 11.37
CA GLN A 171 -23.24 8.81 11.13
C GLN A 171 -23.63 9.66 9.90
N GLY A 172 -24.40 9.04 9.01
CA GLY A 172 -24.87 9.68 7.77
C GLY A 172 -23.92 9.55 6.58
N MET A 173 -22.71 9.03 6.76
CA MET A 173 -21.77 8.74 5.66
C MET A 173 -21.96 7.32 5.13
N VAL A 174 -21.79 7.17 3.82
CA VAL A 174 -21.73 5.86 3.13
C VAL A 174 -20.37 5.68 2.44
N LYS A 175 -20.01 4.47 2.09
CA LYS A 175 -18.69 4.18 1.49
C LYS A 175 -18.46 4.90 0.15
N GLU A 176 -19.51 5.28 -0.54
CA GLU A 176 -19.51 6.05 -1.78
C GLU A 176 -19.03 7.50 -1.56
N ASP A 177 -19.22 8.05 -0.35
CA ASP A 177 -18.76 9.39 0.03
C ASP A 177 -17.24 9.44 0.25
N ILE A 178 -16.59 8.27 0.39
CA ILE A 178 -15.14 8.19 0.55
C ILE A 178 -14.46 8.39 -0.81
N ASP A 179 -13.94 9.58 -1.01
CA ASP A 179 -13.17 9.91 -2.20
C ASP A 179 -11.75 9.30 -2.16
N VAL A 180 -11.10 9.34 -3.31
CA VAL A 180 -9.70 8.93 -3.48
C VAL A 180 -8.85 10.06 -4.08
N GLU A 181 -9.27 11.32 -3.87
CA GLU A 181 -8.50 12.48 -4.31
C GLU A 181 -7.18 12.59 -3.55
N VAL A 182 -6.15 13.00 -4.27
CA VAL A 182 -4.79 13.13 -3.73
C VAL A 182 -4.34 14.59 -3.67
N LEU A 183 -3.49 14.88 -2.70
CA LEU A 183 -2.73 16.13 -2.68
C LEU A 183 -1.52 15.99 -3.62
N PRO A 184 -1.23 17.01 -4.43
CA PRO A 184 -0.02 17.03 -5.24
C PRO A 184 1.24 16.99 -4.36
N GLY A 185 2.18 16.10 -4.68
CA GLY A 185 3.43 15.93 -3.94
C GLY A 185 4.23 14.73 -4.40
N ILE A 186 5.42 14.53 -3.84
CA ILE A 186 6.19 13.29 -4.03
C ILE A 186 5.47 12.14 -3.34
N THR A 187 4.97 12.37 -2.12
CA THR A 187 4.09 11.45 -1.40
C THR A 187 2.63 11.80 -1.70
N GLN A 188 1.87 10.82 -2.14
CA GLN A 188 0.44 10.96 -2.44
C GLN A 188 -0.38 10.81 -1.16
N HIS A 189 -0.64 11.92 -0.48
CA HIS A 189 -1.58 11.96 0.63
C HIS A 189 -3.01 12.07 0.14
N LYS A 190 -3.93 11.48 0.90
CA LYS A 190 -5.36 11.71 0.68
C LYS A 190 -5.69 13.18 0.92
N LYS A 191 -6.36 13.84 -0.05
CA LYS A 191 -6.71 15.27 0.01
C LYS A 191 -7.69 15.55 1.13
N ASN A 192 -8.76 14.77 1.21
CA ASN A 192 -9.74 14.86 2.27
C ASN A 192 -9.43 13.80 3.33
N HIS A 193 -9.32 14.21 4.59
CA HIS A 193 -8.95 13.30 5.67
C HIS A 193 -9.92 12.12 5.79
N LEU A 194 -9.41 10.93 6.03
CA LEU A 194 -10.22 9.76 6.37
C LEU A 194 -10.67 9.89 7.84
N CYS A 195 -11.97 10.03 8.06
CA CYS A 195 -12.58 10.04 9.38
C CYS A 195 -13.34 8.73 9.59
N LEU A 196 -12.99 7.99 10.64
CA LEU A 196 -13.60 6.72 11.01
C LEU A 196 -13.94 6.71 12.49
N CYS A 197 -14.99 5.97 12.85
CA CYS A 197 -15.35 5.69 14.23
C CYS A 197 -14.76 4.33 14.63
N ALA A 198 -13.90 4.32 15.64
CA ALA A 198 -13.35 3.11 16.22
C ALA A 198 -14.25 2.64 17.38
N LYS A 199 -14.70 1.38 17.33
CA LYS A 199 -15.36 0.71 18.46
C LYS A 199 -14.45 -0.39 18.98
N THR A 200 -14.11 -0.37 20.24
CA THR A 200 -13.30 -1.43 20.85
C THR A 200 -14.00 -2.77 20.71
N ARG A 201 -13.28 -3.76 20.23
CA ARG A 201 -13.77 -5.14 20.15
C ARG A 201 -14.03 -5.66 21.56
N SER A 202 -15.25 -6.13 21.81
CA SER A 202 -15.56 -6.89 23.04
C SER A 202 -14.96 -8.28 22.88
N HIS A 203 -14.01 -8.62 23.75
CA HIS A 203 -13.59 -10.03 23.89
C HIS A 203 -14.72 -10.76 24.64
N ILE A 204 -15.52 -11.53 23.91
CA ILE A 204 -16.52 -12.45 24.47
C ILE A 204 -15.84 -13.81 24.66
#